data_d8a71fef498f91f1bd014986d29c3500
#
_entry.id   d8a71fef498f91f1bd014986d29c3500
#
_cell.length_a   1.000
_cell.length_b   1.000
_cell.length_c   1.000
_cell.angle_alpha   90.00
_cell.angle_beta   90.00
_cell.angle_gamma   90.00
#
_symmetry.space_group_name_H-M   'P 1'
#
loop_
_entity.id
_entity.type
_entity.pdbx_description
1 polymer ?
#
loop_
_entity_poly.entity_id
_entity_poly.type
_entity_poly.pdbx_seq_one_letter_code
_entity_poly.pdbx_strand_id
1 'polypeptide(L)'
;MALDTASAITPYEAAVKDLYEVGEMPPLGHVPAKMYAWAIRQDRHGEPDSAMQVEVVDTWAIDSNEVLVLVMAAGVNYNGVWAALGVPISPFDGHKQPYHIAGSDAAGIVWAVGDKVKRWKVGDEVVVHCNQDDGDDEECNGGDPMF
;
A
#
# COMPACT_ATOMS: atom_id res chain seq x y z
N MET A 1 6.41 -38.83 37.86
CA MET A 1 6.69 -37.39 37.98
C MET A 1 6.42 -36.77 36.61
N ALA A 2 5.20 -36.33 36.40
CA ALA A 2 4.73 -35.79 35.13
C ALA A 2 5.12 -34.29 35.09
N LEU A 3 5.85 -33.86 34.06
CA LEU A 3 6.12 -32.47 33.80
C LEU A 3 4.87 -31.85 33.13
N ASP A 4 4.08 -31.17 33.94
CA ASP A 4 3.01 -30.34 33.48
C ASP A 4 3.60 -28.97 33.05
N THR A 5 3.77 -28.77 31.77
CA THR A 5 4.19 -27.48 31.18
C THR A 5 3.40 -27.14 29.94
N ALA A 6 2.10 -26.98 30.09
CA ALA A 6 1.32 -26.20 29.15
C ALA A 6 1.10 -24.84 29.78
N SER A 7 2.12 -24.00 29.75
CA SER A 7 1.93 -22.55 29.91
C SER A 7 1.14 -22.09 28.70
N ALA A 8 -0.15 -21.86 28.89
CA ALA A 8 -1.01 -21.25 27.88
C ALA A 8 -0.42 -19.87 27.57
N ILE A 9 0.19 -19.72 26.39
CA ILE A 9 0.53 -18.41 25.84
C ILE A 9 -0.79 -17.72 25.61
N THR A 10 -1.14 -16.80 26.47
CA THR A 10 -2.29 -15.89 26.26
C THR A 10 -2.00 -15.15 24.96
N PRO A 11 -2.89 -15.20 23.95
CA PRO A 11 -2.68 -14.42 22.73
C PRO A 11 -2.52 -12.96 23.14
N TYR A 12 -1.43 -12.34 22.70
CA TYR A 12 -1.24 -10.90 22.85
C TYR A 12 -2.32 -10.23 22.00
N GLU A 13 -3.36 -9.71 22.63
CA GLU A 13 -4.29 -8.81 21.97
C GLU A 13 -3.58 -7.50 21.69
N ALA A 14 -3.08 -7.35 20.47
CA ALA A 14 -2.51 -6.10 20.02
C ALA A 14 -3.56 -4.99 20.14
N ALA A 15 -3.21 -3.92 20.85
CA ALA A 15 -4.11 -2.79 20.99
C ALA A 15 -4.41 -2.19 19.59
N VAL A 16 -5.69 -1.97 19.31
CA VAL A 16 -6.12 -1.29 18.08
C VAL A 16 -5.75 0.18 18.18
N LYS A 17 -5.02 0.69 17.16
CA LYS A 17 -4.55 2.06 17.08
C LYS A 17 -4.97 2.69 15.75
N ASP A 18 -5.06 4.02 15.72
CA ASP A 18 -5.29 4.78 14.49
C ASP A 18 -4.01 4.98 13.67
N LEU A 19 -2.85 4.85 14.30
CA LEU A 19 -1.52 4.92 13.67
C LEU A 19 -0.60 3.90 14.35
N TYR A 20 0.14 3.16 13.54
CA TYR A 20 1.16 2.21 13.98
C TYR A 20 2.54 2.75 13.63
N GLU A 21 3.48 2.62 14.57
CA GLU A 21 4.87 3.03 14.34
C GLU A 21 5.57 2.08 13.37
N VAL A 22 6.66 2.55 12.77
CA VAL A 22 7.48 1.74 11.86
C VAL A 22 7.96 0.48 12.58
N GLY A 23 7.63 -0.69 12.01
CA GLY A 23 7.94 -1.99 12.60
C GLY A 23 6.83 -2.57 13.49
N GLU A 24 5.78 -1.82 13.79
CA GLU A 24 4.57 -2.36 14.41
C GLU A 24 3.63 -2.89 13.31
N MET A 25 2.92 -3.97 13.63
CA MET A 25 1.92 -4.55 12.73
C MET A 25 0.53 -4.44 13.36
N PRO A 26 -0.46 -3.88 12.65
CA PRO A 26 -1.84 -3.91 13.12
C PRO A 26 -2.36 -5.36 13.19
N PRO A 27 -3.40 -5.63 13.99
CA PRO A 27 -4.09 -6.90 13.93
C PRO A 27 -4.61 -7.18 12.50
N LEU A 28 -4.52 -8.43 12.05
CA LEU A 28 -4.93 -8.81 10.70
C LEU A 28 -6.37 -8.35 10.40
N GLY A 29 -6.53 -7.61 9.31
CA GLY A 29 -7.82 -7.04 8.89
C GLY A 29 -8.20 -5.72 9.58
N HIS A 30 -7.43 -5.26 10.57
CA HIS A 30 -7.61 -3.92 11.11
C HIS A 30 -6.88 -2.89 10.24
N VAL A 31 -7.62 -2.01 9.60
CA VAL A 31 -7.08 -0.90 8.81
C VAL A 31 -6.96 0.33 9.71
N PRO A 32 -5.75 0.81 10.01
CA PRO A 32 -5.56 2.02 10.78
C PRO A 32 -6.05 3.24 9.99
N ALA A 33 -6.57 4.26 10.68
CA ALA A 33 -7.06 5.48 10.05
C ALA A 33 -5.94 6.30 9.40
N LYS A 34 -4.71 6.13 9.87
CA LYS A 34 -3.51 6.86 9.39
C LYS A 34 -2.34 5.92 9.16
N MET A 35 -1.44 6.35 8.28
CA MET A 35 -0.21 5.63 7.98
C MET A 35 0.96 6.58 7.73
N TYR A 36 2.18 6.10 7.90
CA TYR A 36 3.37 6.76 7.40
C TYR A 36 3.53 6.49 5.92
N ALA A 37 3.83 7.51 5.15
CA ALA A 37 4.09 7.40 3.71
C ALA A 37 5.21 8.34 3.27
N TRP A 38 5.99 7.91 2.27
CA TRP A 38 6.87 8.80 1.52
C TRP A 38 6.00 9.63 0.57
N ALA A 39 5.70 10.86 0.98
CA ALA A 39 4.79 11.74 0.25
C ALA A 39 5.55 12.78 -0.56
N ILE A 40 5.08 13.00 -1.78
CA ILE A 40 5.47 14.08 -2.68
C ILE A 40 4.30 15.06 -2.72
N ARG A 41 4.59 16.36 -2.69
CA ARG A 41 3.58 17.40 -2.88
C ARG A 41 3.92 18.22 -4.13
N GLN A 42 2.89 18.71 -4.83
CA GLN A 42 3.08 19.41 -6.10
C GLN A 42 3.99 20.64 -5.98
N ASP A 43 3.85 21.39 -4.89
CA ASP A 43 4.68 22.56 -4.58
C ASP A 43 6.09 22.24 -4.11
N ARG A 44 6.38 20.96 -3.92
CA ARG A 44 7.68 20.43 -3.47
C ARG A 44 8.42 19.63 -4.54
N HIS A 45 7.97 19.65 -5.80
CA HIS A 45 8.72 19.01 -6.88
C HIS A 45 10.17 19.47 -6.92
N GLY A 46 11.10 18.54 -7.03
CA GLY A 46 12.53 18.80 -7.00
C GLY A 46 13.33 17.51 -6.80
N GLU A 47 14.57 17.69 -6.33
CA GLU A 47 15.44 16.54 -6.02
C GLU A 47 14.77 15.61 -5.01
N PRO A 48 14.91 14.27 -5.18
CA PRO A 48 14.21 13.28 -4.36
C PRO A 48 14.40 13.44 -2.85
N ASP A 49 15.59 13.84 -2.41
CA ASP A 49 15.94 14.04 -1.00
C ASP A 49 15.16 15.17 -0.34
N SER A 50 14.69 16.12 -1.14
CA SER A 50 13.88 17.27 -0.69
C SER A 50 12.39 17.04 -0.95
N ALA A 51 12.05 16.47 -2.11
CA ALA A 51 10.66 16.31 -2.55
C ALA A 51 9.94 15.19 -1.80
N MET A 52 10.62 14.08 -1.53
CA MET A 52 10.07 12.95 -0.80
C MET A 52 10.26 13.15 0.70
N GLN A 53 9.16 13.23 1.43
CA GLN A 53 9.20 13.36 2.89
C GLN A 53 8.29 12.32 3.52
N VAL A 54 8.71 11.78 4.66
CA VAL A 54 7.85 10.90 5.46
C VAL A 54 6.80 11.76 6.14
N GLU A 55 5.54 11.51 5.79
CA GLU A 55 4.39 12.21 6.35
C GLU A 55 3.42 11.19 6.96
N VAL A 56 2.66 11.63 7.96
CA VAL A 56 1.47 10.90 8.42
C VAL A 56 0.30 11.35 7.57
N VAL A 57 -0.27 10.40 6.84
CA VAL A 57 -1.39 10.63 5.93
C VAL A 57 -2.57 9.74 6.30
N ASP A 58 -3.76 10.09 5.83
CA ASP A 58 -4.93 9.24 6.01
C ASP A 58 -4.81 7.98 5.14
N THR A 59 -5.18 6.83 5.70
CA THR A 59 -5.32 5.61 4.92
C THR A 59 -6.54 5.74 4.01
N TRP A 60 -6.37 5.50 2.73
CA TRP A 60 -7.45 5.65 1.77
C TRP A 60 -8.48 4.54 1.92
N ALA A 61 -9.75 4.92 1.79
CA ALA A 61 -10.82 3.94 1.63
C ALA A 61 -10.67 3.23 0.28
N ILE A 62 -11.05 1.97 0.25
CA ILE A 62 -11.08 1.16 -0.96
C ILE A 62 -12.49 1.14 -1.55
N ASP A 63 -12.56 1.06 -2.87
CA ASP A 63 -13.81 0.85 -3.60
C ASP A 63 -14.21 -0.64 -3.60
N SER A 64 -15.42 -0.91 -4.11
CA SER A 64 -16.02 -2.25 -4.07
C SER A 64 -15.20 -3.34 -4.77
N ASN A 65 -14.39 -2.99 -5.77
CA ASN A 65 -13.55 -3.92 -6.53
C ASN A 65 -12.07 -3.90 -6.12
N GLU A 66 -11.71 -3.12 -5.12
CA GLU A 66 -10.33 -2.92 -4.72
C GLU A 66 -9.92 -3.76 -3.51
N VAL A 67 -8.63 -3.93 -3.33
CA VAL A 67 -8.02 -4.52 -2.14
C VAL A 67 -7.04 -3.54 -1.52
N LEU A 68 -6.94 -3.54 -0.19
CA LEU A 68 -5.89 -2.85 0.53
C LEU A 68 -4.81 -3.86 0.91
N VAL A 69 -3.56 -3.53 0.60
CA VAL A 69 -2.40 -4.38 0.89
C VAL A 69 -1.55 -3.72 1.96
N LEU A 70 -1.28 -4.44 3.05
CA LEU A 70 -0.20 -4.07 3.97
C LEU A 70 1.12 -4.40 3.28
N VAL A 71 1.86 -3.37 2.87
CA VAL A 71 3.12 -3.51 2.13
C VAL A 71 4.21 -3.99 3.08
N MET A 72 4.79 -5.15 2.77
CA MET A 72 5.91 -5.74 3.51
C MET A 72 7.25 -5.50 2.82
N ALA A 73 7.25 -5.35 1.50
CA ALA A 73 8.42 -5.04 0.70
C ALA A 73 8.03 -4.26 -0.55
N ALA A 74 8.90 -3.37 -0.98
CA ALA A 74 8.75 -2.60 -2.21
C ALA A 74 10.10 -2.44 -2.89
N GLY A 75 10.12 -2.56 -4.23
CA GLY A 75 11.31 -2.28 -5.01
C GLY A 75 11.57 -0.77 -5.10
N VAL A 76 12.83 -0.41 -5.22
CA VAL A 76 13.23 0.97 -5.50
C VAL A 76 13.60 1.05 -6.98
N ASN A 77 12.96 1.95 -7.70
CA ASN A 77 13.22 2.17 -9.12
C ASN A 77 13.21 3.65 -9.48
N TYR A 78 13.65 3.96 -10.71
CA TYR A 78 13.84 5.34 -11.15
C TYR A 78 12.53 6.12 -11.33
N ASN A 79 11.38 5.45 -11.39
CA ASN A 79 10.07 6.11 -11.46
C ASN A 79 9.83 7.02 -10.24
N GLY A 80 10.35 6.65 -9.06
CA GLY A 80 10.31 7.50 -7.88
C GLY A 80 11.04 8.81 -8.08
N VAL A 81 12.17 8.81 -8.78
CA VAL A 81 12.94 10.02 -9.10
C VAL A 81 12.13 10.91 -10.04
N TRP A 82 11.54 10.36 -11.09
CA TRP A 82 10.68 11.13 -12.00
C TRP A 82 9.47 11.73 -11.30
N ALA A 83 8.84 10.96 -10.43
CA ALA A 83 7.71 11.44 -9.63
C ALA A 83 8.11 12.61 -8.72
N ALA A 84 9.28 12.54 -8.08
CA ALA A 84 9.82 13.61 -7.24
C ALA A 84 10.10 14.87 -8.05
N LEU A 85 10.76 14.72 -9.19
CA LEU A 85 11.09 15.83 -10.10
C LEU A 85 9.84 16.43 -10.79
N GLY A 86 8.77 15.65 -10.95
CA GLY A 86 7.58 16.03 -11.71
C GLY A 86 7.82 16.06 -13.22
N VAL A 87 8.87 15.37 -13.71
CA VAL A 87 9.24 15.31 -15.13
C VAL A 87 9.62 13.87 -15.51
N PRO A 88 9.31 13.40 -16.73
CA PRO A 88 8.67 14.13 -17.84
C PRO A 88 7.17 14.37 -17.63
N ILE A 89 6.53 13.66 -16.69
CA ILE A 89 5.11 13.78 -16.36
C ILE A 89 4.99 13.87 -14.85
N SER A 90 4.22 14.83 -14.37
CA SER A 90 3.91 14.93 -12.94
C SER A 90 2.85 13.90 -12.55
N PRO A 91 2.99 13.18 -11.42
CA PRO A 91 1.92 12.32 -10.93
C PRO A 91 0.61 13.08 -10.68
N PHE A 92 0.67 14.39 -10.42
CA PHE A 92 -0.50 15.24 -10.24
C PHE A 92 -1.25 15.55 -11.54
N ASP A 93 -0.70 15.21 -12.70
CA ASP A 93 -1.44 15.25 -13.97
C ASP A 93 -2.44 14.08 -14.07
N GLY A 94 -2.15 12.95 -13.38
CA GLY A 94 -2.98 11.76 -13.37
C GLY A 94 -4.03 11.71 -12.25
N HIS A 95 -3.87 12.47 -11.17
CA HIS A 95 -4.81 12.50 -10.05
C HIS A 95 -4.90 13.87 -9.38
N LYS A 96 -6.00 14.09 -8.62
CA LYS A 96 -6.27 15.34 -7.92
C LYS A 96 -6.01 15.27 -6.41
N GLN A 97 -5.33 14.26 -5.95
CA GLN A 97 -5.02 14.11 -4.52
C GLN A 97 -4.03 15.20 -4.07
N PRO A 98 -4.06 15.63 -2.81
CA PRO A 98 -3.19 16.70 -2.30
C PRO A 98 -1.73 16.26 -2.14
N TYR A 99 -1.44 14.97 -2.26
CA TYR A 99 -0.12 14.38 -2.24
C TYR A 99 -0.09 13.12 -3.10
N HIS A 100 1.10 12.72 -3.51
CA HIS A 100 1.38 11.45 -4.17
C HIS A 100 2.26 10.59 -3.26
N ILE A 101 1.89 9.32 -3.08
CA ILE A 101 2.73 8.36 -2.35
C ILE A 101 3.75 7.80 -3.32
N ALA A 102 5.04 7.99 -3.00
CA ALA A 102 6.12 7.53 -3.86
C ALA A 102 6.22 6.01 -3.90
N GLY A 103 6.54 5.49 -5.09
CA GLY A 103 6.74 4.06 -5.33
C GLY A 103 5.64 3.45 -6.19
N SER A 104 6.00 2.42 -6.95
CA SER A 104 5.10 1.69 -7.84
C SER A 104 5.12 0.17 -7.62
N ASP A 105 6.04 -0.30 -6.80
CA ASP A 105 6.18 -1.73 -6.50
C ASP A 105 5.66 -2.02 -5.10
N ALA A 106 4.98 -3.15 -4.95
CA ALA A 106 4.58 -3.63 -3.63
C ALA A 106 4.46 -5.17 -3.61
N ALA A 107 4.88 -5.75 -2.52
CA ALA A 107 4.53 -7.10 -2.13
C ALA A 107 4.08 -7.08 -0.67
N GLY A 108 3.06 -7.84 -0.32
CA GLY A 108 2.52 -7.80 1.02
C GLY A 108 1.33 -8.70 1.24
N ILE A 109 0.55 -8.36 2.23
CA ILE A 109 -0.60 -9.14 2.68
C ILE A 109 -1.86 -8.34 2.44
N VAL A 110 -2.88 -8.97 1.86
CA VAL A 110 -4.21 -8.37 1.71
C VAL A 110 -4.78 -8.10 3.09
N TRP A 111 -5.08 -6.84 3.39
CA TRP A 111 -5.53 -6.39 4.70
C TRP A 111 -7.02 -6.04 4.73
N ALA A 112 -7.55 -5.58 3.62
CA ALA A 112 -8.98 -5.37 3.41
C ALA A 112 -9.36 -5.68 1.97
N VAL A 113 -10.62 -6.03 1.74
CA VAL A 113 -11.18 -6.31 0.42
C VAL A 113 -12.52 -5.61 0.26
N GLY A 114 -12.79 -5.06 -0.92
CA GLY A 114 -14.08 -4.53 -1.30
C GLY A 114 -15.12 -5.64 -1.46
N ASP A 115 -16.38 -5.28 -1.38
CA ASP A 115 -17.52 -6.23 -1.32
C ASP A 115 -17.74 -7.05 -2.61
N LYS A 116 -17.20 -6.58 -3.75
CA LYS A 116 -17.25 -7.29 -5.03
C LYS A 116 -15.99 -8.10 -5.35
N VAL A 117 -14.95 -7.98 -4.55
CA VAL A 117 -13.73 -8.77 -4.73
C VAL A 117 -14.02 -10.24 -4.50
N LYS A 118 -13.71 -11.09 -5.50
CA LYS A 118 -13.98 -12.54 -5.46
C LYS A 118 -12.72 -13.40 -5.38
N ARG A 119 -11.60 -12.86 -5.88
CA ARG A 119 -10.35 -13.60 -6.04
C ARG A 119 -9.52 -13.61 -4.78
N TRP A 120 -9.53 -12.50 -4.03
CA TRP A 120 -8.66 -12.27 -2.92
C TRP A 120 -9.43 -12.21 -1.60
N LYS A 121 -8.78 -12.59 -0.51
CA LYS A 121 -9.29 -12.48 0.86
C LYS A 121 -8.23 -11.92 1.79
N VAL A 122 -8.66 -11.38 2.92
CA VAL A 122 -7.76 -10.91 3.98
C VAL A 122 -6.82 -12.05 4.41
N GLY A 123 -5.52 -11.76 4.44
CA GLY A 123 -4.46 -12.68 4.78
C GLY A 123 -3.75 -13.33 3.59
N ASP A 124 -4.22 -13.13 2.35
CA ASP A 124 -3.51 -13.62 1.16
C ASP A 124 -2.21 -12.83 0.94
N GLU A 125 -1.15 -13.53 0.60
CA GLU A 125 0.12 -12.93 0.19
C GLU A 125 0.07 -12.59 -1.30
N VAL A 126 0.45 -11.36 -1.64
CA VAL A 126 0.33 -10.84 -3.01
C VAL A 126 1.55 -10.03 -3.43
N VAL A 127 1.78 -10.00 -4.73
CA VAL A 127 2.61 -9.00 -5.40
C VAL A 127 1.68 -8.12 -6.22
N VAL A 128 1.84 -6.81 -6.07
CA VAL A 128 1.03 -5.84 -6.81
C VAL A 128 1.72 -5.54 -8.13
N HIS A 129 0.98 -5.67 -9.24
CA HIS A 129 1.45 -5.24 -10.55
C HIS A 129 1.50 -3.71 -10.58
N CYS A 130 2.54 -3.14 -11.19
CA CYS A 130 2.74 -1.68 -11.20
C CYS A 130 1.72 -0.93 -12.07
N ASN A 131 1.13 -1.59 -13.07
CA ASN A 131 0.06 -1.02 -13.88
C ASN A 131 -1.29 -1.37 -13.27
N GLN A 132 -2.20 -0.41 -13.32
CA GLN A 132 -3.60 -0.60 -12.94
C GLN A 132 -4.45 -0.52 -14.19
N ASP A 133 -5.31 -1.50 -14.37
CA ASP A 133 -6.30 -1.60 -15.43
C ASP A 133 -7.66 -1.97 -14.84
N ASP A 134 -8.71 -1.85 -15.61
CA ASP A 134 -10.07 -2.22 -15.20
C ASP A 134 -10.39 -3.70 -15.48
N GLY A 135 -9.50 -4.42 -16.16
CA GLY A 135 -9.65 -5.83 -16.49
C GLY A 135 -10.67 -6.14 -17.57
N ASP A 136 -11.25 -5.13 -18.21
CA ASP A 136 -12.39 -5.30 -19.11
C ASP A 136 -12.00 -5.28 -20.59
N ASP A 137 -10.78 -4.86 -20.92
CA ASP A 137 -10.31 -4.81 -22.30
C ASP A 137 -9.53 -6.06 -22.73
N GLU A 138 -9.27 -6.17 -24.03
CA GLU A 138 -8.59 -7.31 -24.63
C GLU A 138 -7.11 -7.37 -24.22
N GLU A 139 -6.49 -6.23 -24.05
CA GLU A 139 -5.10 -6.07 -23.67
C GLU A 139 -4.88 -6.59 -22.24
N CYS A 140 -5.76 -6.28 -21.31
CA CYS A 140 -5.70 -6.77 -19.93
C CYS A 140 -5.99 -8.27 -19.82
N ASN A 141 -6.89 -8.80 -20.65
CA ASN A 141 -7.34 -10.19 -20.57
C ASN A 141 -6.50 -11.19 -21.37
N GLY A 142 -5.46 -10.81 -22.05
CA GLY A 142 -4.61 -11.75 -22.80
C GLY A 142 -3.61 -11.09 -23.71
N GLY A 143 -3.61 -9.78 -23.77
CA GLY A 143 -2.68 -8.95 -24.50
C GLY A 143 -1.52 -8.44 -23.63
N ASP A 144 -1.07 -7.27 -23.96
CA ASP A 144 -0.01 -6.57 -23.23
C ASP A 144 -0.65 -5.47 -22.34
N PRO A 145 -0.61 -5.63 -21.01
CA PRO A 145 -1.23 -4.67 -20.08
C PRO A 145 -0.49 -3.33 -20.02
N MET A 146 0.50 -3.11 -20.89
CA MET A 146 1.20 -1.84 -21.02
C MET A 146 0.58 -0.91 -22.07
N PHE A 147 -0.46 -1.35 -22.77
CA PHE A 147 -1.17 -0.58 -23.79
C PHE A 147 -2.64 -0.47 -23.49
#